data_0918af93ef12d0072509716c2ec4955c
#
_entry.id   0918af93ef12d0072509716c2ec4955c
#
_cell.length_a   1.000
_cell.length_b   1.000
_cell.length_c   1.000
_cell.angle_alpha   90.00
_cell.angle_beta   90.00
_cell.angle_gamma   90.00
#
_symmetry.space_group_name_H-M   'P 1'
#
loop_
_entity.id
_entity.type
_entity.pdbx_description
1 polymer ?
#
loop_
_entity_poly.entity_id
_entity_poly.type
_entity_poly.pdbx_seq_one_letter_code
_entity_poly.pdbx_strand_id
1 'polypeptide(L)'
;TNNELVIEAPCKRLNSSGVEEGTCNSISQTPISDTTIKKNISIEPNVTHEYNITITFIDTGKPQNYNKNKTFEGKLGINESAIKTVYCTYDGELKQGTTFTQGNFTYHYKETIYDDETQNKWTNMNVDGWGVALINPNLTESIDVSKVCTYINDKPIVSMAYMFANSQATSIELSTLDTSNVIYMDYMFKGSKATTLDLNSFNTSNVTNMRYMFTSSQATTINVSNFDTSNVTDMSWMFFESQATILDLSSFNTSKVTDMSRMFTGSQVTTLDLGNFNTSKVTDMSGMFSYSQATTLD
;
A
#
# COMPACT_ATOMS: atom_id res chain seq x y z
N THR A 1 24.93 18.12 -8.17
CA THR A 1 23.49 17.98 -8.49
C THR A 1 23.14 19.09 -9.44
N ASN A 2 22.86 18.73 -10.67
CA ASN A 2 22.68 19.69 -11.74
C ASN A 2 21.20 20.09 -11.82
N ASN A 3 20.88 21.30 -11.41
CA ASN A 3 19.55 21.91 -11.55
C ASN A 3 19.25 22.35 -12.99
N GLU A 4 19.66 21.55 -13.98
CA GLU A 4 19.68 21.99 -15.39
C GLU A 4 18.48 21.49 -16.19
N LEU A 5 17.69 20.59 -15.62
CA LEU A 5 16.56 19.98 -16.31
C LEU A 5 15.28 20.14 -15.49
N VAL A 6 14.26 20.70 -16.08
CA VAL A 6 12.90 20.82 -15.52
C VAL A 6 11.93 20.05 -16.40
N ILE A 7 11.06 19.29 -15.79
CA ILE A 7 9.92 18.69 -16.47
C ILE A 7 8.64 19.38 -16.01
N GLU A 8 7.87 19.87 -16.95
CA GLU A 8 6.54 20.39 -16.75
C GLU A 8 5.54 19.62 -17.61
N ALA A 9 4.44 19.21 -17.02
CA ALA A 9 3.38 18.54 -17.72
C ALA A 9 2.03 19.10 -17.27
N PRO A 10 1.52 20.17 -17.94
CA PRO A 10 0.15 20.60 -17.73
C PRO A 10 -0.83 19.49 -18.10
N CYS A 11 -1.90 19.38 -17.33
CA CYS A 11 -2.88 18.31 -17.47
C CYS A 11 -4.24 18.84 -17.90
N LYS A 12 -4.88 18.17 -18.86
CA LYS A 12 -6.26 18.36 -19.28
C LYS A 12 -7.09 17.12 -18.95
N ARG A 13 -8.31 17.34 -18.49
CA ARG A 13 -9.29 16.30 -18.27
C ARG A 13 -10.22 16.21 -19.48
N LEU A 14 -10.33 15.04 -20.08
CA LEU A 14 -11.17 14.77 -21.23
C LEU A 14 -12.28 13.77 -20.87
N ASN A 15 -13.49 13.97 -21.39
CA ASN A 15 -14.55 12.98 -21.28
C ASN A 15 -14.35 11.78 -22.23
N SER A 16 -15.27 10.83 -22.17
CA SER A 16 -15.26 9.61 -23.01
C SER A 16 -15.28 9.89 -24.53
N SER A 17 -15.68 11.11 -24.94
CA SER A 17 -15.70 11.57 -26.34
C SER A 17 -14.45 12.39 -26.72
N GLY A 18 -13.48 12.53 -25.80
CA GLY A 18 -12.25 13.30 -26.02
C GLY A 18 -12.42 14.82 -25.92
N VAL A 19 -13.55 15.30 -25.37
CA VAL A 19 -13.80 16.74 -25.18
C VAL A 19 -13.29 17.19 -23.84
N GLU A 20 -12.59 18.35 -23.79
CA GLU A 20 -12.06 18.93 -22.56
C GLU A 20 -13.19 19.36 -21.61
N GLU A 21 -13.20 18.83 -20.40
CA GLU A 21 -14.17 19.13 -19.34
C GLU A 21 -13.56 19.87 -18.15
N GLY A 22 -12.27 20.15 -18.18
CA GLY A 22 -11.60 20.88 -17.12
C GLY A 22 -10.10 20.59 -17.03
N THR A 23 -9.52 20.97 -15.90
CA THR A 23 -8.10 20.77 -15.59
C THR A 23 -7.92 19.68 -14.55
N CYS A 24 -6.81 18.97 -14.60
CA CYS A 24 -6.34 18.06 -13.58
C CYS A 24 -5.02 18.59 -12.99
N ASN A 25 -4.49 17.92 -11.97
CA ASN A 25 -3.25 18.37 -11.34
C ASN A 25 -2.07 18.31 -12.29
N SER A 26 -1.49 19.46 -12.63
CA SER A 26 -0.26 19.55 -13.40
C SER A 26 0.92 18.94 -12.67
N ILE A 27 1.91 18.48 -13.43
CA ILE A 27 3.17 17.95 -12.90
C ILE A 27 4.24 19.01 -13.11
N SER A 28 4.97 19.36 -12.05
CA SER A 28 6.18 20.16 -12.12
C SER A 28 7.23 19.56 -11.20
N GLN A 29 8.44 19.33 -11.70
CA GLN A 29 9.52 18.75 -10.92
C GLN A 29 10.86 19.37 -11.30
N THR A 30 11.59 19.88 -10.30
CA THR A 30 12.92 20.47 -10.39
C THR A 30 13.70 20.17 -9.11
N PRO A 31 14.94 19.71 -9.12
CA PRO A 31 15.69 19.15 -10.26
C PRO A 31 15.26 17.73 -10.57
N ILE A 32 15.57 17.26 -11.76
CA ILE A 32 15.37 15.84 -12.08
C ILE A 32 16.58 15.08 -11.53
N SER A 33 16.33 14.32 -10.49
CA SER A 33 17.27 13.29 -10.05
C SER A 33 16.67 11.98 -10.38
N ASP A 34 16.37 11.15 -10.76
CA ASP A 34 15.77 9.87 -11.09
C ASP A 34 14.23 9.80 -11.29
N THR A 35 13.87 9.50 -12.40
CA THR A 35 12.92 8.58 -13.04
C THR A 35 11.42 8.62 -12.72
N THR A 36 10.94 9.11 -11.62
CA THR A 36 9.49 9.15 -11.39
C THR A 36 8.98 10.58 -11.37
N ILE A 37 8.28 10.99 -12.43
CA ILE A 37 7.77 12.36 -12.55
C ILE A 37 6.60 12.59 -11.59
N LYS A 38 5.72 11.62 -11.43
CA LYS A 38 4.63 11.63 -10.45
C LYS A 38 4.14 10.21 -10.20
N LYS A 39 3.86 9.89 -8.93
CA LYS A 39 3.23 8.62 -8.53
C LYS A 39 1.75 8.85 -8.27
N ASN A 40 0.93 7.83 -8.52
CA ASN A 40 -0.47 7.75 -8.08
C ASN A 40 -1.36 8.90 -8.57
N ILE A 41 -1.47 9.06 -9.89
CA ILE A 41 -2.52 9.90 -10.50
C ILE A 41 -3.78 9.05 -10.56
N SER A 42 -4.79 9.39 -9.76
CA SER A 42 -6.11 8.77 -9.88
C SER A 42 -6.85 9.38 -11.07
N ILE A 43 -7.35 8.51 -11.95
CA ILE A 43 -8.21 8.89 -13.08
C ILE A 43 -9.57 8.25 -12.85
N GLU A 44 -10.62 9.05 -12.84
CA GLU A 44 -12.00 8.56 -12.68
C GLU A 44 -12.41 7.68 -13.87
N PRO A 45 -13.32 6.72 -13.71
CA PRO A 45 -13.83 5.91 -14.81
C PRO A 45 -14.37 6.77 -15.95
N ASN A 46 -14.08 6.38 -17.20
CA ASN A 46 -14.49 7.08 -18.42
C ASN A 46 -13.93 8.51 -18.58
N VAL A 47 -12.86 8.86 -17.86
CA VAL A 47 -12.13 10.11 -17.99
C VAL A 47 -10.74 9.82 -18.53
N THR A 48 -10.25 10.66 -19.42
CA THR A 48 -8.86 10.62 -19.92
C THR A 48 -8.14 11.86 -19.43
N HIS A 49 -6.94 11.66 -18.90
CA HIS A 49 -6.02 12.76 -18.61
C HIS A 49 -4.98 12.87 -19.73
N GLU A 50 -4.91 14.04 -20.34
CA GLU A 50 -3.88 14.35 -21.33
C GLU A 50 -2.78 15.21 -20.70
N TYR A 51 -1.54 14.78 -20.80
CA TYR A 51 -0.38 15.52 -20.32
C TYR A 51 0.51 15.94 -21.48
N ASN A 52 0.72 17.25 -21.64
CA ASN A 52 1.72 17.78 -22.54
C ASN A 52 3.04 17.94 -21.79
N ILE A 53 4.00 17.06 -22.04
CA ILE A 53 5.28 17.04 -21.32
C ILE A 53 6.26 17.98 -22.01
N THR A 54 6.72 19.00 -21.30
CA THR A 54 7.78 19.92 -21.72
C THR A 54 9.03 19.64 -20.91
N ILE A 55 10.15 19.41 -21.61
CA ILE A 55 11.45 19.23 -20.98
C ILE A 55 12.28 20.47 -21.30
N THR A 56 12.62 21.24 -20.27
CA THR A 56 13.38 22.48 -20.41
C THR A 56 14.78 22.32 -19.83
N PHE A 57 15.79 22.60 -20.63
CA PHE A 57 17.16 22.73 -20.15
C PHE A 57 17.39 24.17 -19.67
N ILE A 58 17.68 24.33 -18.39
CA ILE A 58 17.93 25.63 -17.79
C ILE A 58 19.37 26.04 -18.10
N ASP A 59 19.54 27.22 -18.72
CA ASP A 59 20.85 27.84 -18.86
C ASP A 59 21.27 28.42 -17.49
N THR A 60 22.29 27.86 -16.88
CA THR A 60 22.82 28.29 -15.57
C THR A 60 23.84 29.43 -15.69
N GLY A 61 24.06 29.98 -16.90
CA GLY A 61 25.08 31.01 -17.17
C GLY A 61 26.53 30.53 -17.01
N LYS A 62 26.74 29.23 -16.87
CA LYS A 62 28.08 28.59 -16.81
C LYS A 62 28.37 27.84 -18.11
N PRO A 63 29.64 27.63 -18.49
CA PRO A 63 29.97 26.83 -19.65
C PRO A 63 29.42 25.40 -19.50
N GLN A 64 28.38 25.08 -20.28
CA GLN A 64 27.72 23.75 -20.25
C GLN A 64 28.35 22.78 -21.27
N ASN A 65 29.67 22.85 -21.45
CA ASN A 65 30.39 22.05 -22.45
C ASN A 65 30.25 20.54 -22.20
N TYR A 66 29.96 20.11 -21.01
CA TYR A 66 29.75 18.69 -20.68
C TYR A 66 28.42 18.13 -21.22
N ASN A 67 27.44 19.00 -21.56
CA ASN A 67 26.19 18.62 -22.19
C ASN A 67 26.24 18.70 -23.71
N LYS A 68 27.30 19.26 -24.29
CA LYS A 68 27.48 19.38 -25.71
C LYS A 68 27.61 17.98 -26.33
N ASN A 69 26.74 17.64 -27.27
CA ASN A 69 26.65 16.34 -27.93
C ASN A 69 26.17 15.18 -27.01
N LYS A 70 25.50 15.46 -25.90
CA LYS A 70 24.81 14.45 -25.12
C LYS A 70 23.42 14.24 -25.70
N THR A 71 23.09 12.99 -25.99
CA THR A 71 21.72 12.59 -26.30
C THR A 71 21.01 12.26 -25.02
N PHE A 72 19.84 12.83 -24.80
CA PHE A 72 18.94 12.39 -23.72
C PHE A 72 18.16 11.20 -24.25
N GLU A 73 18.43 10.02 -23.74
CA GLU A 73 17.61 8.84 -23.96
C GLU A 73 16.79 8.60 -22.70
N GLY A 74 15.49 8.90 -22.80
CA GLY A 74 14.53 8.62 -21.75
C GLY A 74 13.42 7.73 -22.27
N LYS A 75 13.00 6.73 -21.48
CA LYS A 75 11.81 5.95 -21.75
C LYS A 75 10.69 6.47 -20.85
N LEU A 76 9.66 7.10 -21.45
CA LEU A 76 8.43 7.40 -20.77
C LEU A 76 7.64 6.09 -20.61
N GLY A 77 7.61 5.56 -19.39
CA GLY A 77 6.74 4.45 -19.02
C GLY A 77 5.50 5.01 -18.35
N ILE A 78 4.34 4.91 -18.99
CA ILE A 78 3.07 5.03 -18.27
C ILE A 78 2.75 3.62 -17.78
N ASN A 79 3.05 3.34 -16.51
CA ASN A 79 2.51 2.16 -15.85
C ASN A 79 1.10 2.52 -15.42
N GLU A 80 0.10 2.06 -16.16
CA GLU A 80 -1.25 1.93 -15.63
C GLU A 80 -1.27 0.86 -14.56
N SER A 81 -0.87 1.18 -13.34
CA SER A 81 -1.48 0.50 -12.21
C SER A 81 -2.76 1.27 -11.90
N ALA A 82 -3.77 1.05 -12.71
CA ALA A 82 -5.10 1.55 -12.42
C ALA A 82 -5.60 0.79 -11.19
N ILE A 83 -5.51 1.42 -10.01
CA ILE A 83 -6.30 1.00 -8.86
C ILE A 83 -7.73 0.90 -9.36
N LYS A 84 -8.25 -0.30 -9.38
CA LYS A 84 -9.52 -0.59 -10.01
C LYS A 84 -10.59 -0.60 -8.95
N THR A 85 -11.39 0.46 -8.88
CA THR A 85 -12.60 0.45 -8.05
C THR A 85 -13.59 -0.55 -8.64
N VAL A 86 -13.91 -1.59 -7.88
CA VAL A 86 -14.83 -2.66 -8.28
C VAL A 86 -16.12 -2.54 -7.47
N TYR A 87 -17.23 -2.25 -8.15
CA TYR A 87 -18.55 -2.22 -7.55
C TYR A 87 -19.20 -3.59 -7.70
N CYS A 88 -19.67 -4.15 -6.59
CA CYS A 88 -20.40 -5.40 -6.54
C CYS A 88 -21.82 -5.16 -6.00
N THR A 89 -22.74 -6.07 -6.32
CA THR A 89 -24.13 -6.00 -5.87
C THR A 89 -24.45 -7.23 -5.04
N TYR A 90 -25.13 -7.00 -3.93
CA TYR A 90 -25.76 -8.03 -3.11
C TYR A 90 -27.27 -7.77 -3.09
N ASP A 91 -28.07 -8.75 -3.53
CA ASP A 91 -29.52 -8.59 -3.73
C ASP A 91 -30.36 -8.79 -2.45
N GLY A 92 -29.72 -9.10 -1.32
CA GLY A 92 -30.39 -9.34 -0.05
C GLY A 92 -30.51 -8.09 0.83
N GLU A 93 -31.23 -8.22 1.93
CA GLU A 93 -31.25 -7.20 2.99
C GLU A 93 -29.89 -7.14 3.72
N LEU A 94 -29.32 -5.93 3.83
CA LEU A 94 -28.07 -5.72 4.56
C LEU A 94 -28.33 -5.63 6.06
N LYS A 95 -27.84 -6.63 6.80
CA LYS A 95 -27.79 -6.64 8.25
C LYS A 95 -26.40 -7.09 8.70
N GLN A 96 -26.02 -6.75 9.91
CA GLN A 96 -24.75 -7.20 10.49
C GLN A 96 -24.61 -8.72 10.37
N GLY A 97 -23.42 -9.19 9.97
CA GLY A 97 -23.12 -10.58 9.67
C GLY A 97 -23.66 -11.10 8.34
N THR A 98 -24.24 -10.22 7.48
CA THR A 98 -24.55 -10.60 6.09
C THR A 98 -23.27 -11.01 5.40
N THR A 99 -23.29 -12.18 4.74
CA THR A 99 -22.17 -12.71 3.99
C THR A 99 -22.41 -12.65 2.48
N PHE A 100 -21.33 -12.38 1.73
CA PHE A 100 -21.32 -12.35 0.28
C PHE A 100 -20.02 -13.01 -0.19
N THR A 101 -20.06 -13.74 -1.30
CA THR A 101 -18.86 -14.36 -1.88
C THR A 101 -18.70 -13.99 -3.33
N GLN A 102 -17.47 -13.68 -3.74
CA GLN A 102 -17.13 -13.46 -5.15
C GLN A 102 -15.71 -13.95 -5.43
N GLY A 103 -15.60 -14.85 -6.40
CA GLY A 103 -14.33 -15.50 -6.71
C GLY A 103 -13.77 -16.24 -5.50
N ASN A 104 -12.54 -15.96 -5.15
CA ASN A 104 -11.83 -16.58 -4.03
C ASN A 104 -12.06 -15.85 -2.69
N PHE A 105 -12.96 -14.85 -2.64
CA PHE A 105 -13.11 -13.97 -1.49
C PHE A 105 -14.50 -14.08 -0.87
N THR A 106 -14.53 -14.02 0.46
CA THR A 106 -15.73 -13.86 1.27
C THR A 106 -15.75 -12.49 1.90
N TYR A 107 -16.93 -11.92 2.00
CA TYR A 107 -17.18 -10.59 2.54
C TYR A 107 -18.22 -10.69 3.65
N HIS A 108 -18.00 -9.93 4.74
CA HIS A 108 -18.89 -9.89 5.88
C HIS A 108 -19.23 -8.44 6.21
N TYR A 109 -20.53 -8.11 6.19
CA TYR A 109 -21.00 -6.76 6.46
C TYR A 109 -20.94 -6.42 7.94
N LYS A 110 -20.28 -5.30 8.28
CA LYS A 110 -20.01 -4.84 9.64
C LYS A 110 -19.26 -5.85 10.51
N GLU A 111 -18.44 -6.68 9.90
CA GLU A 111 -17.56 -7.62 10.60
C GLU A 111 -16.13 -7.56 10.06
N THR A 112 -15.18 -7.80 10.93
CA THR A 112 -13.75 -7.99 10.65
C THR A 112 -13.30 -9.30 11.25
N ILE A 113 -12.19 -9.86 10.77
CA ILE A 113 -11.57 -11.00 11.45
C ILE A 113 -10.72 -10.45 12.58
N TYR A 114 -10.96 -10.92 13.77
CA TYR A 114 -10.14 -10.66 14.94
C TYR A 114 -9.52 -11.98 15.42
N ASP A 115 -8.23 -11.94 15.75
CA ASP A 115 -7.57 -13.12 16.28
C ASP A 115 -7.97 -13.34 17.74
N ASP A 116 -8.61 -14.45 17.96
CA ASP A 116 -8.28 -15.26 19.10
C ASP A 116 -7.49 -16.48 18.55
N GLU A 117 -6.64 -17.07 19.32
CA GLU A 117 -5.77 -18.20 18.94
C GLU A 117 -6.50 -19.39 18.27
N THR A 118 -7.80 -19.28 18.01
CA THR A 118 -8.73 -20.30 17.55
C THR A 118 -9.18 -20.18 16.10
N GLN A 119 -8.62 -19.24 15.32
CA GLN A 119 -8.76 -19.10 13.85
C GLN A 119 -10.04 -18.45 13.32
N ASN A 120 -9.85 -17.31 12.62
CA ASN A 120 -10.78 -16.75 11.63
C ASN A 120 -12.20 -16.47 12.14
N LYS A 121 -12.35 -16.03 13.36
CA LYS A 121 -13.65 -15.64 13.88
C LYS A 121 -14.00 -14.23 13.42
N TRP A 122 -15.04 -14.12 12.63
CA TRP A 122 -15.62 -12.84 12.31
C TRP A 122 -16.24 -12.21 13.56
N THR A 123 -15.89 -10.96 13.80
CA THR A 123 -16.37 -10.18 14.95
C THR A 123 -16.94 -8.86 14.49
N ASN A 124 -17.86 -8.33 15.29
CA ASN A 124 -18.51 -7.08 14.97
C ASN A 124 -17.51 -5.92 14.93
N MET A 125 -17.60 -5.07 13.93
CA MET A 125 -16.91 -3.77 13.86
C MET A 125 -17.93 -2.63 13.92
N ASN A 126 -17.54 -1.51 14.53
CA ASN A 126 -18.38 -0.32 14.66
C ASN A 126 -18.27 0.61 13.44
N VAL A 127 -17.96 0.05 12.26
CA VAL A 127 -17.80 0.80 11.02
C VAL A 127 -18.81 0.28 9.98
N ASP A 128 -19.43 1.20 9.27
CA ASP A 128 -20.43 0.88 8.24
C ASP A 128 -19.72 0.50 6.92
N GLY A 129 -19.43 -0.77 6.75
CA GLY A 129 -18.71 -1.31 5.61
C GLY A 129 -18.51 -2.81 5.72
N TRP A 130 -17.70 -3.36 4.83
CA TRP A 130 -17.43 -4.79 4.71
C TRP A 130 -16.02 -5.15 5.13
N GLY A 131 -15.86 -6.31 5.75
CA GLY A 131 -14.58 -7.01 5.83
C GLY A 131 -14.46 -8.01 4.69
N VAL A 132 -13.22 -8.28 4.25
CA VAL A 132 -12.93 -9.24 3.18
C VAL A 132 -11.76 -10.16 3.54
N ALA A 133 -11.88 -11.44 3.21
CA ALA A 133 -10.80 -12.43 3.35
C ALA A 133 -10.86 -13.52 2.27
N LEU A 134 -9.75 -14.25 2.07
CA LEU A 134 -9.73 -15.46 1.24
C LEU A 134 -10.63 -16.53 1.83
N ILE A 135 -11.41 -17.22 0.97
CA ILE A 135 -12.21 -18.38 1.35
C ILE A 135 -11.29 -19.58 1.69
N ASN A 136 -10.24 -19.75 0.88
CA ASN A 136 -9.31 -20.87 1.03
C ASN A 136 -7.85 -20.39 0.99
N PRO A 137 -7.18 -20.30 2.12
CA PRO A 137 -5.76 -19.90 2.17
C PRO A 137 -4.82 -20.99 1.60
N ASN A 138 -5.28 -22.23 1.40
CA ASN A 138 -4.46 -23.32 0.88
C ASN A 138 -4.31 -23.31 -0.66
N LEU A 139 -4.83 -22.28 -1.35
CA LEU A 139 -4.55 -22.06 -2.77
C LEU A 139 -3.05 -21.83 -2.97
N THR A 140 -2.43 -22.60 -3.88
CA THR A 140 -1.00 -22.49 -4.23
C THR A 140 -0.78 -21.68 -5.51
N GLU A 141 -1.83 -21.48 -6.29
CA GLU A 141 -1.81 -20.67 -7.50
C GLU A 141 -1.71 -19.18 -7.17
N SER A 142 -1.26 -18.38 -8.13
CA SER A 142 -1.24 -16.93 -8.00
C SER A 142 -2.63 -16.37 -7.70
N ILE A 143 -2.73 -15.47 -6.72
CA ILE A 143 -4.00 -14.85 -6.33
C ILE A 143 -4.17 -13.56 -7.12
N ASP A 144 -5.22 -13.52 -7.94
CA ASP A 144 -5.67 -12.33 -8.68
C ASP A 144 -6.68 -11.54 -7.83
N VAL A 145 -6.30 -10.32 -7.46
CA VAL A 145 -7.16 -9.40 -6.69
C VAL A 145 -7.93 -8.41 -7.55
N SER A 146 -7.78 -8.45 -8.88
CA SER A 146 -8.39 -7.47 -9.80
C SER A 146 -9.92 -7.42 -9.76
N LYS A 147 -10.54 -8.44 -9.17
CA LYS A 147 -11.99 -8.59 -9.02
C LYS A 147 -12.45 -8.48 -7.56
N VAL A 148 -11.57 -8.13 -6.65
CA VAL A 148 -11.96 -7.87 -5.26
C VAL A 148 -12.86 -6.65 -5.24
N CYS A 149 -14.06 -6.79 -4.66
CA CYS A 149 -14.99 -5.67 -4.55
C CYS A 149 -14.38 -4.56 -3.71
N THR A 150 -14.47 -3.32 -4.18
CA THR A 150 -14.14 -2.12 -3.39
C THR A 150 -15.37 -1.63 -2.64
N TYR A 151 -16.53 -1.77 -3.28
CA TYR A 151 -17.83 -1.45 -2.71
C TYR A 151 -18.82 -2.58 -2.98
N ILE A 152 -19.71 -2.83 -2.02
CA ILE A 152 -20.86 -3.73 -2.18
C ILE A 152 -22.09 -2.94 -1.72
N ASN A 153 -23.06 -2.69 -2.64
CA ASN A 153 -24.23 -1.84 -2.41
C ASN A 153 -23.85 -0.48 -1.79
N ASP A 154 -22.92 0.23 -2.43
CA ASP A 154 -22.40 1.54 -2.01
C ASP A 154 -21.73 1.58 -0.62
N LYS A 155 -21.53 0.43 0.02
CA LYS A 155 -20.79 0.31 1.27
C LYS A 155 -19.35 -0.12 0.99
N PRO A 156 -18.34 0.61 1.50
CA PRO A 156 -16.93 0.34 1.20
C PRO A 156 -16.42 -0.93 1.88
N ILE A 157 -15.33 -1.49 1.34
CA ILE A 157 -14.50 -2.42 2.08
C ILE A 157 -13.64 -1.60 3.06
N VAL A 158 -13.79 -1.87 4.34
CA VAL A 158 -13.10 -1.15 5.42
C VAL A 158 -12.15 -2.03 6.23
N SER A 159 -12.24 -3.36 6.07
CA SER A 159 -11.31 -4.30 6.70
C SER A 159 -10.77 -5.30 5.68
N MET A 160 -9.45 -5.41 5.66
CA MET A 160 -8.67 -6.44 4.98
C MET A 160 -7.84 -7.25 6.00
N ALA A 161 -8.29 -7.22 7.28
CA ALA A 161 -7.67 -8.03 8.33
C ALA A 161 -7.68 -9.51 7.92
N TYR A 162 -6.54 -10.19 8.08
CA TYR A 162 -6.34 -11.60 7.70
C TYR A 162 -6.52 -11.93 6.22
N MET A 163 -6.70 -10.97 5.33
CA MET A 163 -7.10 -11.22 3.94
C MET A 163 -6.24 -12.29 3.25
N PHE A 164 -4.94 -12.30 3.47
CA PHE A 164 -3.99 -13.28 2.91
C PHE A 164 -3.23 -14.05 3.99
N ALA A 165 -3.77 -14.11 5.21
CA ALA A 165 -3.12 -14.82 6.30
C ALA A 165 -3.01 -16.32 5.98
N ASN A 166 -1.81 -16.88 6.24
CA ASN A 166 -1.46 -18.28 5.98
C ASN A 166 -1.64 -18.73 4.53
N SER A 167 -1.76 -17.79 3.58
CA SER A 167 -1.86 -18.10 2.15
C SER A 167 -0.67 -18.94 1.69
N GLN A 168 -0.95 -20.05 0.98
CA GLN A 168 0.06 -20.90 0.39
C GLN A 168 0.50 -20.44 -1.00
N ALA A 169 -0.15 -19.40 -1.56
CA ALA A 169 0.27 -18.79 -2.83
C ALA A 169 1.64 -18.13 -2.69
N THR A 170 2.54 -18.43 -3.62
CA THR A 170 3.89 -17.83 -3.67
C THR A 170 3.92 -16.47 -4.38
N SER A 171 2.83 -16.11 -5.07
CA SER A 171 2.63 -14.82 -5.73
C SER A 171 1.23 -14.28 -5.46
N ILE A 172 1.13 -12.98 -5.20
CA ILE A 172 -0.13 -12.25 -5.02
C ILE A 172 0.00 -10.94 -5.81
N GLU A 173 -0.86 -10.76 -6.81
CA GLU A 173 -0.87 -9.57 -7.66
C GLU A 173 -1.64 -8.43 -7.00
N LEU A 174 -0.94 -7.58 -6.26
CA LEU A 174 -1.55 -6.54 -5.40
C LEU A 174 -1.75 -5.18 -6.09
N SER A 175 -1.21 -5.00 -7.30
CA SER A 175 -1.13 -3.69 -7.97
C SER A 175 -2.48 -3.02 -8.26
N THR A 176 -3.56 -3.80 -8.34
CA THR A 176 -4.91 -3.32 -8.63
C THR A 176 -5.83 -3.25 -7.41
N LEU A 177 -5.34 -3.68 -6.24
CA LEU A 177 -6.16 -3.71 -5.02
C LEU A 177 -6.38 -2.30 -4.48
N ASP A 178 -7.65 -1.87 -4.43
CA ASP A 178 -8.03 -0.58 -3.86
C ASP A 178 -8.15 -0.68 -2.34
N THR A 179 -7.26 0.00 -1.64
CA THR A 179 -7.22 0.05 -0.17
C THR A 179 -7.63 1.41 0.41
N SER A 180 -8.17 2.31 -0.43
CA SER A 180 -8.42 3.72 -0.06
C SER A 180 -9.40 3.92 1.11
N ASN A 181 -10.30 2.96 1.35
CA ASN A 181 -11.26 3.01 2.45
C ASN A 181 -10.90 2.10 3.63
N VAL A 182 -9.76 1.39 3.55
CA VAL A 182 -9.40 0.38 4.54
C VAL A 182 -8.90 1.03 5.84
N ILE A 183 -9.45 0.56 6.95
CA ILE A 183 -9.14 1.01 8.32
C ILE A 183 -8.35 -0.07 9.07
N TYR A 184 -8.63 -1.35 8.80
CA TYR A 184 -8.01 -2.48 9.48
C TYR A 184 -7.20 -3.34 8.50
N MET A 185 -5.89 -3.46 8.74
CA MET A 185 -4.95 -4.31 7.98
C MET A 185 -4.19 -5.28 8.89
N ASP A 186 -4.67 -5.48 10.12
CA ASP A 186 -4.06 -6.38 11.08
C ASP A 186 -4.01 -7.80 10.51
N TYR A 187 -2.87 -8.49 10.70
CA TYR A 187 -2.63 -9.86 10.25
C TYR A 187 -2.72 -10.10 8.73
N MET A 188 -2.83 -9.08 7.89
CA MET A 188 -3.16 -9.22 6.46
C MET A 188 -2.29 -10.23 5.73
N PHE A 189 -1.00 -10.30 6.01
CA PHE A 189 -0.04 -11.22 5.38
C PHE A 189 0.64 -12.15 6.40
N LYS A 190 0.05 -12.36 7.59
CA LYS A 190 0.59 -13.27 8.61
C LYS A 190 0.80 -14.67 8.02
N GLY A 191 2.03 -15.20 8.12
CA GLY A 191 2.36 -16.54 7.65
C GLY A 191 2.19 -16.78 6.14
N SER A 192 1.97 -15.73 5.35
CA SER A 192 1.84 -15.83 3.88
C SER A 192 3.13 -16.37 3.26
N LYS A 193 2.99 -17.22 2.24
CA LYS A 193 4.10 -17.79 1.46
C LYS A 193 4.49 -16.98 0.24
N ALA A 194 3.87 -15.84 0.00
CA ALA A 194 4.30 -14.93 -1.05
C ALA A 194 5.78 -14.54 -0.84
N THR A 195 6.58 -14.65 -1.89
CA THR A 195 8.03 -14.39 -1.83
C THR A 195 8.36 -12.90 -1.93
N THR A 196 7.47 -12.13 -2.51
CA THR A 196 7.57 -10.67 -2.67
C THR A 196 6.21 -10.04 -2.42
N LEU A 197 6.19 -8.94 -1.68
CA LEU A 197 5.00 -8.12 -1.46
C LEU A 197 5.30 -6.70 -1.94
N ASP A 198 4.82 -6.36 -3.14
CA ASP A 198 4.86 -4.99 -3.66
C ASP A 198 3.56 -4.27 -3.27
N LEU A 199 3.68 -3.39 -2.27
CA LEU A 199 2.56 -2.65 -1.68
C LEU A 199 2.57 -1.18 -2.11
N ASN A 200 3.28 -0.83 -3.18
CA ASN A 200 3.37 0.55 -3.68
C ASN A 200 2.01 1.17 -4.05
N SER A 201 1.03 0.33 -4.44
CA SER A 201 -0.32 0.78 -4.78
C SER A 201 -1.21 1.04 -3.57
N PHE A 202 -0.79 0.62 -2.37
CA PHE A 202 -1.64 0.71 -1.19
C PHE A 202 -1.78 2.17 -0.73
N ASN A 203 -3.01 2.60 -0.52
CA ASN A 203 -3.33 3.80 0.21
C ASN A 203 -3.64 3.41 1.66
N THR A 204 -2.73 3.74 2.58
CA THR A 204 -2.85 3.40 4.00
C THR A 204 -3.25 4.57 4.89
N SER A 205 -3.61 5.72 4.29
CA SER A 205 -3.91 6.96 5.02
C SER A 205 -5.08 6.86 6.01
N ASN A 206 -5.99 5.90 5.83
CA ASN A 206 -7.11 5.64 6.74
C ASN A 206 -6.84 4.50 7.73
N VAL A 207 -5.71 3.80 7.60
CA VAL A 207 -5.41 2.62 8.43
C VAL A 207 -5.06 3.04 9.85
N THR A 208 -5.71 2.41 10.82
CA THR A 208 -5.48 2.65 12.26
C THR A 208 -4.81 1.49 12.96
N ASN A 209 -4.85 0.29 12.39
CA ASN A 209 -4.30 -0.93 12.97
C ASN A 209 -3.50 -1.72 11.91
N MET A 210 -2.19 -1.91 12.19
CA MET A 210 -1.27 -2.73 11.39
C MET A 210 -0.61 -3.85 12.22
N ARG A 211 -1.21 -4.17 13.37
CA ARG A 211 -0.73 -5.21 14.25
C ARG A 211 -0.56 -6.55 13.53
N TYR A 212 0.57 -7.25 13.71
CA TYR A 212 0.87 -8.56 13.11
C TYR A 212 0.85 -8.61 11.58
N MET A 213 0.81 -7.49 10.85
CA MET A 213 0.54 -7.46 9.40
C MET A 213 1.46 -8.37 8.59
N PHE A 214 2.73 -8.49 8.96
CA PHE A 214 3.72 -9.31 8.27
C PHE A 214 4.37 -10.38 9.17
N THR A 215 3.71 -10.72 10.28
CA THR A 215 4.19 -11.76 11.20
C THR A 215 4.44 -13.06 10.47
N SER A 216 5.65 -13.62 10.63
CA SER A 216 6.10 -14.90 10.02
C SER A 216 5.89 -14.97 8.51
N SER A 217 5.74 -13.83 7.82
CA SER A 217 5.66 -13.75 6.36
C SER A 217 6.95 -14.27 5.73
N GLN A 218 6.82 -15.09 4.68
CA GLN A 218 7.96 -15.65 3.95
C GLN A 218 8.52 -14.70 2.88
N ALA A 219 7.94 -13.50 2.72
CA ALA A 219 8.42 -12.51 1.77
C ALA A 219 9.80 -11.99 2.18
N THR A 220 10.79 -12.18 1.30
CA THR A 220 12.14 -11.64 1.45
C THR A 220 12.22 -10.17 1.05
N THR A 221 11.25 -9.71 0.25
CA THR A 221 11.09 -8.31 -0.16
C THR A 221 9.68 -7.84 0.19
N ILE A 222 9.61 -6.81 1.03
CA ILE A 222 8.36 -6.13 1.41
C ILE A 222 8.55 -4.65 1.13
N ASN A 223 7.78 -4.07 0.20
CA ASN A 223 7.88 -2.68 -0.14
C ASN A 223 6.78 -1.87 0.57
N VAL A 224 7.15 -1.17 1.63
CA VAL A 224 6.28 -0.31 2.45
C VAL A 224 6.67 1.17 2.38
N SER A 225 7.54 1.55 1.44
CA SER A 225 8.11 2.90 1.32
C SER A 225 7.06 4.00 1.06
N ASN A 226 5.83 3.63 0.66
CA ASN A 226 4.72 4.56 0.42
C ASN A 226 3.66 4.57 1.53
N PHE A 227 3.88 3.83 2.63
CA PHE A 227 2.88 3.76 3.68
C PHE A 227 2.72 5.11 4.39
N ASP A 228 1.49 5.62 4.43
CA ASP A 228 1.10 6.69 5.36
C ASP A 228 0.60 6.03 6.65
N THR A 229 1.41 6.11 7.70
CA THR A 229 1.08 5.53 9.01
C THR A 229 0.62 6.58 10.02
N SER A 230 0.30 7.79 9.57
CA SER A 230 -0.05 8.93 10.44
C SER A 230 -1.31 8.71 11.29
N ASN A 231 -2.15 7.73 10.95
CA ASN A 231 -3.34 7.34 11.70
C ASN A 231 -3.18 6.03 12.47
N VAL A 232 -2.06 5.32 12.31
CA VAL A 232 -1.83 4.02 12.97
C VAL A 232 -1.56 4.21 14.47
N THR A 233 -2.24 3.41 15.29
CA THR A 233 -2.11 3.42 16.75
C THR A 233 -1.46 2.15 17.30
N ASP A 234 -1.52 1.04 16.57
CA ASP A 234 -0.96 -0.26 16.96
C ASP A 234 -0.10 -0.82 15.82
N MET A 235 1.20 -1.00 16.07
CA MET A 235 2.19 -1.65 15.21
C MET A 235 2.82 -2.87 15.89
N SER A 236 2.23 -3.37 16.98
CA SER A 236 2.76 -4.49 17.73
C SER A 236 2.91 -5.73 16.82
N TRP A 237 4.03 -6.44 16.93
CA TRP A 237 4.33 -7.66 16.20
C TRP A 237 4.36 -7.51 14.66
N MET A 238 4.34 -6.29 14.09
CA MET A 238 4.15 -6.07 12.67
C MET A 238 5.10 -6.88 11.78
N PHE A 239 6.38 -6.97 12.13
CA PHE A 239 7.42 -7.72 11.42
C PHE A 239 8.00 -8.87 12.27
N PHE A 240 7.23 -9.39 13.21
CA PHE A 240 7.66 -10.52 14.05
C PHE A 240 8.00 -11.74 13.18
N GLU A 241 9.22 -12.29 13.32
CA GLU A 241 9.74 -13.43 12.53
C GLU A 241 9.61 -13.27 11.00
N SER A 242 9.47 -12.05 10.50
CA SER A 242 9.42 -11.76 9.07
C SER A 242 10.74 -12.11 8.39
N GLN A 243 10.66 -12.69 7.18
CA GLN A 243 11.82 -13.04 6.37
C GLN A 243 12.36 -11.88 5.53
N ALA A 244 11.77 -10.68 5.62
CA ALA A 244 12.25 -9.49 4.93
C ALA A 244 13.66 -9.12 5.42
N THR A 245 14.58 -8.93 4.48
CA THR A 245 15.98 -8.58 4.78
C THR A 245 16.25 -7.08 4.73
N ILE A 246 15.40 -6.35 4.01
CA ILE A 246 15.48 -4.89 3.84
C ILE A 246 14.07 -4.32 4.03
N LEU A 247 13.96 -3.27 4.85
CA LEU A 247 12.73 -2.51 5.05
C LEU A 247 13.07 -1.01 4.95
N ASP A 248 12.40 -0.30 4.05
CA ASP A 248 12.44 1.16 4.00
C ASP A 248 11.25 1.70 4.83
N LEU A 249 11.56 2.23 6.02
CA LEU A 249 10.60 2.78 6.97
C LEU A 249 10.62 4.31 6.98
N SER A 250 11.28 4.95 6.03
CA SER A 250 11.46 6.41 5.97
C SER A 250 10.13 7.19 5.86
N SER A 251 9.06 6.54 5.36
CA SER A 251 7.71 7.12 5.27
C SER A 251 6.90 7.00 6.57
N PHE A 252 7.36 6.20 7.55
CA PHE A 252 6.58 5.91 8.74
C PHE A 252 6.47 7.11 9.66
N ASN A 253 5.25 7.50 9.99
CA ASN A 253 4.93 8.48 11.02
C ASN A 253 4.33 7.75 12.24
N THR A 254 5.12 7.63 13.29
CA THR A 254 4.72 6.88 14.49
C THR A 254 4.15 7.77 15.61
N SER A 255 3.83 9.03 15.32
CA SER A 255 3.39 10.01 16.33
C SER A 255 2.07 9.68 17.06
N LYS A 256 1.28 8.75 16.54
CA LYS A 256 0.05 8.26 17.18
C LYS A 256 0.18 6.84 17.72
N VAL A 257 1.29 6.15 17.47
CA VAL A 257 1.48 4.75 17.88
C VAL A 257 1.61 4.67 19.41
N THR A 258 0.86 3.75 20.01
CA THR A 258 0.88 3.48 21.44
C THR A 258 1.49 2.15 21.80
N ASP A 259 1.52 1.18 20.86
CA ASP A 259 2.08 -0.15 21.03
C ASP A 259 3.02 -0.51 19.88
N MET A 260 4.29 -0.76 20.18
CA MET A 260 5.34 -1.27 19.30
C MET A 260 5.94 -2.57 19.85
N SER A 261 5.25 -3.23 20.79
CA SER A 261 5.77 -4.44 21.40
C SER A 261 6.08 -5.50 20.36
N ARG A 262 7.26 -6.11 20.46
CA ARG A 262 7.75 -7.18 19.60
C ARG A 262 7.73 -6.89 18.09
N MET A 263 7.72 -5.61 17.67
CA MET A 263 7.59 -5.21 16.26
C MET A 263 8.60 -5.90 15.33
N PHE A 264 9.85 -6.07 15.76
CA PHE A 264 10.93 -6.70 15.00
C PHE A 264 11.52 -7.96 15.66
N THR A 265 10.81 -8.56 16.62
CA THR A 265 11.29 -9.77 17.29
C THR A 265 11.53 -10.89 16.26
N GLY A 266 12.72 -11.48 16.24
CA GLY A 266 13.09 -12.59 15.34
C GLY A 266 13.14 -12.23 13.85
N SER A 267 13.01 -10.94 13.48
CA SER A 267 13.01 -10.52 12.07
C SER A 267 14.41 -10.69 11.44
N GLN A 268 14.44 -10.95 10.12
CA GLN A 268 15.67 -11.15 9.34
C GLN A 268 16.26 -9.84 8.79
N VAL A 269 15.66 -8.69 9.10
CA VAL A 269 16.17 -7.39 8.67
C VAL A 269 17.54 -7.12 9.31
N THR A 270 18.50 -6.66 8.52
CA THR A 270 19.89 -6.44 8.98
C THR A 270 20.20 -5.00 9.33
N THR A 271 19.49 -4.05 8.74
CA THR A 271 19.67 -2.61 8.98
C THR A 271 18.30 -1.96 9.13
N LEU A 272 18.10 -1.17 10.17
CA LEU A 272 16.91 -0.40 10.44
C LEU A 272 17.29 1.06 10.67
N ASP A 273 16.77 1.96 9.85
CA ASP A 273 16.77 3.40 10.11
C ASP A 273 15.44 3.76 10.82
N LEU A 274 15.54 4.13 12.07
CA LEU A 274 14.43 4.48 12.96
C LEU A 274 14.51 5.97 13.40
N GLY A 275 15.37 6.76 12.76
CA GLY A 275 15.58 8.17 13.11
C GLY A 275 14.32 9.03 13.01
N ASN A 276 13.32 8.61 12.24
CA ASN A 276 12.01 9.29 12.14
C ASN A 276 10.96 8.79 13.14
N PHE A 277 11.27 7.77 13.98
CA PHE A 277 10.29 7.22 14.92
C PHE A 277 10.05 8.16 16.10
N ASN A 278 8.81 8.59 16.27
CA ASN A 278 8.38 9.35 17.43
C ASN A 278 7.73 8.41 18.46
N THR A 279 8.44 8.15 19.55
CA THR A 279 8.01 7.24 20.61
C THR A 279 7.29 7.93 21.76
N SER A 280 6.96 9.22 21.66
CA SER A 280 6.40 10.02 22.76
C SER A 280 5.06 9.54 23.31
N LYS A 281 4.30 8.77 22.51
CA LYS A 281 3.02 8.19 22.91
C LYS A 281 3.09 6.67 23.13
N VAL A 282 4.25 6.06 22.87
CA VAL A 282 4.39 4.60 22.99
C VAL A 282 4.39 4.21 24.47
N THR A 283 3.52 3.30 24.83
CA THR A 283 3.37 2.77 26.20
C THR A 283 3.96 1.36 26.34
N ASP A 284 4.11 0.61 25.23
CA ASP A 284 4.73 -0.70 25.22
C ASP A 284 5.69 -0.86 24.05
N MET A 285 6.97 -1.14 24.35
CA MET A 285 8.04 -1.51 23.43
C MET A 285 8.70 -2.82 23.84
N SER A 286 8.03 -3.62 24.69
CA SER A 286 8.60 -4.85 25.23
C SER A 286 9.02 -5.80 24.13
N GLY A 287 10.26 -6.28 24.18
CA GLY A 287 10.79 -7.25 23.24
C GLY A 287 10.94 -6.76 21.79
N MET A 288 10.86 -5.44 21.50
CA MET A 288 10.82 -4.89 20.14
C MET A 288 11.88 -5.46 19.19
N PHE A 289 13.10 -5.70 19.68
CA PHE A 289 14.22 -6.23 18.89
C PHE A 289 14.72 -7.59 19.39
N SER A 290 13.98 -8.29 20.24
CA SER A 290 14.40 -9.59 20.76
C SER A 290 14.67 -10.56 19.61
N TYR A 291 15.85 -11.21 19.61
CA TYR A 291 16.26 -12.16 18.56
C TYR A 291 16.27 -11.59 17.13
N SER A 292 16.17 -10.28 16.93
CA SER A 292 16.30 -9.63 15.62
C SER A 292 17.72 -9.82 15.05
N GLN A 293 17.83 -9.93 13.73
CA GLN A 293 19.13 -9.97 13.04
C GLN A 293 19.69 -8.57 12.75
N ALA A 294 19.03 -7.50 13.18
CA ALA A 294 19.50 -6.13 12.98
C ALA A 294 20.83 -5.90 13.70
N THR A 295 21.84 -5.55 12.92
CA THR A 295 23.20 -5.23 13.42
C THR A 295 23.45 -3.72 13.45
N THR A 296 22.61 -2.94 12.76
CA THR A 296 22.65 -1.48 12.70
C THR A 296 21.25 -0.93 13.00
N LEU A 297 21.20 0.00 13.96
CA LEU A 297 20.04 0.79 14.32
C LEU A 297 20.46 2.25 14.26
N ASP A 298 19.96 3.02 13.30
CA ASP A 298 20.24 4.45 13.09
C ASP A 298 19.05 5.31 13.50
#